data_a2de0e2ed50b05b9a908c268fe4b9d97
#
_entry.id   a2de0e2ed50b05b9a908c268fe4b9d97
#
_cell.length_a   1.000
_cell.length_b   1.000
_cell.length_c   1.000
_cell.angle_alpha   90.00
_cell.angle_beta   90.00
_cell.angle_gamma   90.00
#
_symmetry.space_group_name_H-M   'P 1'
#
loop_
_entity.id
_entity.type
_entity.pdbx_description
1 polymer ?
#
loop_
_entity_poly.entity_id
_entity_poly.type
_entity_poly.pdbx_seq_one_letter_code
_entity_poly.pdbx_strand_id
1 'polypeptide(L)'
;MSGRPALAPGAKWVDSVTLRPAQWPTVTSSELWGPESAERYDSEETEMTSAAVLGATVDFLADLAGDGRALEFAIGTGRVGVPLRERGVPVAGIELSEHMAAVLRRKADEDTLPVVLGDMATTVVPGEFSLVYLVYNTISNLLTQDEQVECFRNAARHLRPGGRFVIELGVPPLRFLPPGQVAVPFDVSERHLGFDTLDTVEQLLVSHHFTRDGEDGRYRRGASRHRYAWPAELDLMARIAGLRLERRVADWDGAPFTQDSPKHVSVWRKPS
;
A
#
# COMPACT_ATOMS: atom_id res chain seq x y z
N MET A 1 33.69 26.09 -6.81
CA MET A 1 33.07 26.60 -8.08
C MET A 1 32.82 25.36 -8.95
N SER A 2 31.65 24.74 -8.85
CA SER A 2 31.27 23.61 -9.72
C SER A 2 30.60 24.21 -10.97
N GLY A 3 31.31 24.20 -12.10
CA GLY A 3 30.75 24.62 -13.37
C GLY A 3 29.62 23.72 -13.81
N ARG A 4 28.45 24.27 -14.15
CA ARG A 4 27.38 23.54 -14.83
C ARG A 4 27.90 23.01 -16.16
N PRO A 5 27.58 21.78 -16.57
CA PRO A 5 27.96 21.24 -17.87
C PRO A 5 27.36 22.12 -18.99
N ALA A 6 28.10 22.30 -20.09
CA ALA A 6 27.64 23.08 -21.23
C ALA A 6 26.46 22.37 -21.94
N LEU A 7 25.41 23.11 -22.23
CA LEU A 7 24.27 22.63 -23.03
C LEU A 7 24.63 22.62 -24.52
N ALA A 8 23.98 21.76 -25.29
CA ALA A 8 24.02 21.78 -26.74
C ALA A 8 23.51 23.14 -27.28
N PRO A 9 23.99 23.60 -28.46
CA PRO A 9 23.56 24.89 -29.05
C PRO A 9 22.03 24.93 -29.21
N GLY A 10 21.39 25.95 -28.62
CA GLY A 10 19.93 26.13 -28.64
C GLY A 10 19.16 25.59 -27.43
N ALA A 11 19.78 24.78 -26.56
CA ALA A 11 19.14 24.36 -25.32
C ALA A 11 19.21 25.45 -24.25
N LYS A 12 18.10 25.73 -23.59
CA LYS A 12 18.04 26.69 -22.48
C LYS A 12 17.87 25.91 -21.17
N TRP A 13 18.65 26.28 -20.15
CA TRP A 13 18.38 25.83 -18.79
C TRP A 13 17.05 26.41 -18.33
N VAL A 14 16.16 25.54 -17.84
CA VAL A 14 14.97 26.00 -17.16
C VAL A 14 15.40 26.32 -15.73
N ASP A 15 15.49 27.59 -15.38
CA ASP A 15 15.99 28.09 -14.08
C ASP A 15 15.05 27.73 -12.90
N SER A 16 13.83 27.38 -13.17
CA SER A 16 12.88 26.79 -12.21
C SER A 16 11.82 25.99 -12.96
N VAL A 17 11.70 24.71 -12.67
CA VAL A 17 10.46 23.98 -12.98
C VAL A 17 9.47 24.39 -11.90
N THR A 18 8.71 25.44 -12.13
CA THR A 18 7.51 25.71 -11.34
C THR A 18 6.51 24.63 -11.74
N LEU A 19 6.55 23.49 -11.06
CA LEU A 19 5.45 22.54 -11.11
C LEU A 19 4.26 23.28 -10.49
N ARG A 20 3.44 23.92 -11.35
CA ARG A 20 2.10 24.31 -10.90
C ARG A 20 1.45 23.01 -10.45
N PRO A 21 0.85 22.93 -9.27
CA PRO A 21 0.01 21.79 -8.94
C PRO A 21 -1.00 21.70 -10.08
N ALA A 22 -0.83 20.71 -10.94
CA ALA A 22 -1.84 20.44 -11.95
C ALA A 22 -3.11 20.15 -11.15
N GLN A 23 -4.22 20.78 -11.52
CA GLN A 23 -5.53 20.38 -11.01
C GLN A 23 -5.81 19.00 -11.62
N TRP A 24 -5.28 17.97 -10.96
CA TRP A 24 -5.50 16.60 -11.35
C TRP A 24 -6.92 16.24 -10.95
N PRO A 25 -7.67 15.50 -11.77
CA PRO A 25 -8.91 14.91 -11.32
C PRO A 25 -8.61 14.17 -10.01
N THR A 26 -9.30 14.52 -8.95
CA THR A 26 -9.29 13.77 -7.70
C THR A 26 -10.00 12.45 -7.96
N VAL A 27 -9.24 11.45 -8.40
CA VAL A 27 -9.74 10.09 -8.48
C VAL A 27 -9.80 9.57 -7.05
N THR A 28 -10.97 9.19 -6.59
CA THR A 28 -11.15 8.56 -5.27
C THR A 28 -10.52 7.16 -5.27
N SER A 29 -10.19 6.61 -4.09
CA SER A 29 -9.64 5.25 -4.00
C SER A 29 -10.54 4.22 -4.69
N SER A 30 -11.88 4.37 -4.63
CA SER A 30 -12.82 3.47 -5.30
C SER A 30 -12.78 3.57 -6.83
N GLU A 31 -12.51 4.76 -7.38
CA GLU A 31 -12.39 4.97 -8.83
C GLU A 31 -11.07 4.43 -9.39
N LEU A 32 -9.99 4.39 -8.58
CA LEU A 32 -8.73 3.76 -8.96
C LEU A 32 -8.91 2.26 -9.24
N TRP A 33 -9.77 1.60 -8.48
CA TRP A 33 -10.04 0.17 -8.56
C TRP A 33 -11.36 -0.12 -9.30
N GLY A 34 -11.55 0.55 -10.44
CA GLY A 34 -12.67 0.30 -11.35
C GLY A 34 -12.57 -1.07 -12.07
N PRO A 35 -13.59 -1.43 -12.88
CA PRO A 35 -13.71 -2.77 -13.45
C PRO A 35 -12.47 -3.19 -14.25
N GLU A 36 -11.91 -2.30 -15.05
CA GLU A 36 -10.74 -2.58 -15.89
C GLU A 36 -9.47 -2.82 -15.07
N SER A 37 -9.27 -2.05 -14.00
CA SER A 37 -8.14 -2.23 -13.07
C SER A 37 -8.28 -3.52 -12.27
N ALA A 38 -9.47 -3.83 -11.80
CA ALA A 38 -9.76 -5.05 -11.04
C ALA A 38 -9.48 -6.33 -11.87
N GLU A 39 -9.91 -6.36 -13.15
CA GLU A 39 -9.68 -7.50 -14.03
C GLU A 39 -8.19 -7.75 -14.32
N ARG A 40 -7.38 -6.69 -14.39
CA ARG A 40 -5.95 -6.81 -14.68
C ARG A 40 -5.07 -7.01 -13.45
N TYR A 41 -5.58 -6.72 -12.26
CA TYR A 41 -4.79 -6.67 -11.04
C TYR A 41 -3.97 -7.94 -10.77
N ASP A 42 -4.55 -9.11 -11.00
CA ASP A 42 -3.88 -10.39 -10.77
C ASP A 42 -2.97 -10.83 -11.95
N SER A 43 -3.12 -10.22 -13.12
CA SER A 43 -2.34 -10.56 -14.32
C SER A 43 -1.06 -9.72 -14.45
N GLU A 44 -0.91 -8.67 -13.67
CA GLU A 44 0.30 -7.85 -13.66
C GLU A 44 1.41 -8.55 -12.85
N GLU A 45 2.46 -8.97 -13.56
CA GLU A 45 3.65 -9.52 -12.92
C GLU A 45 4.42 -8.40 -12.22
N THR A 46 4.39 -8.43 -10.90
CA THR A 46 5.12 -7.51 -10.04
C THR A 46 5.89 -8.31 -8.98
N GLU A 47 6.82 -7.67 -8.26
CA GLU A 47 7.50 -8.32 -7.14
C GLU A 47 6.50 -8.95 -6.15
N MET A 48 5.39 -8.24 -5.87
CA MET A 48 4.37 -8.69 -4.92
C MET A 48 3.53 -9.89 -5.39
N THR A 49 3.47 -10.15 -6.71
CA THR A 49 2.74 -11.30 -7.27
C THR A 49 3.62 -12.53 -7.41
N SER A 50 4.93 -12.42 -7.15
CA SER A 50 5.83 -13.56 -7.20
C SER A 50 5.44 -14.62 -6.16
N ALA A 51 5.47 -15.90 -6.55
CA ALA A 51 5.11 -17.00 -5.67
C ALA A 51 5.96 -17.05 -4.38
N ALA A 52 7.24 -16.64 -4.47
CA ALA A 52 8.14 -16.61 -3.34
C ALA A 52 7.72 -15.56 -2.30
N VAL A 53 7.45 -14.31 -2.73
CA VAL A 53 7.01 -13.24 -1.83
C VAL A 53 5.64 -13.56 -1.23
N LEU A 54 4.70 -14.06 -2.06
CA LEU A 54 3.39 -14.44 -1.58
C LEU A 54 3.45 -15.57 -0.55
N GLY A 55 4.28 -16.60 -0.79
CA GLY A 55 4.49 -17.69 0.15
C GLY A 55 5.02 -17.20 1.49
N ALA A 56 6.09 -16.39 1.49
CA ALA A 56 6.66 -15.81 2.71
C ALA A 56 5.63 -14.92 3.45
N THR A 57 4.84 -14.12 2.73
CA THR A 57 3.75 -13.31 3.30
C THR A 57 2.73 -14.16 4.03
N VAL A 58 2.25 -15.21 3.37
CA VAL A 58 1.23 -16.12 3.92
C VAL A 58 1.76 -16.85 5.15
N ASP A 59 2.98 -17.37 5.11
CA ASP A 59 3.61 -18.06 6.23
C ASP A 59 3.78 -17.14 7.45
N PHE A 60 4.26 -15.92 7.24
CA PHE A 60 4.43 -14.92 8.28
C PHE A 60 3.10 -14.53 8.94
N LEU A 61 2.05 -14.33 8.13
CA LEU A 61 0.72 -13.98 8.65
C LEU A 61 0.05 -15.17 9.35
N ALA A 62 0.21 -16.39 8.84
CA ALA A 62 -0.30 -17.59 9.49
C ALA A 62 0.31 -17.80 10.87
N ASP A 63 1.63 -17.63 11.00
CA ASP A 63 2.33 -17.72 12.29
C ASP A 63 1.79 -16.70 13.31
N LEU A 64 1.49 -15.48 12.86
CA LEU A 64 0.95 -14.44 13.74
C LEU A 64 -0.53 -14.64 14.09
N ALA A 65 -1.32 -15.24 13.20
CA ALA A 65 -2.71 -15.56 13.45
C ALA A 65 -2.84 -16.68 14.50
N GLY A 66 -1.91 -17.66 14.49
CA GLY A 66 -1.99 -18.85 15.31
C GLY A 66 -3.32 -19.57 15.09
N ASP A 67 -3.98 -19.99 16.16
CA ASP A 67 -5.29 -20.67 16.10
C ASP A 67 -6.48 -19.71 15.94
N GLY A 68 -6.21 -18.41 15.71
CA GLY A 68 -7.24 -17.38 15.64
C GLY A 68 -7.67 -17.06 14.21
N ARG A 69 -8.59 -16.08 14.11
CA ARG A 69 -9.09 -15.54 12.83
C ARG A 69 -8.27 -14.33 12.39
N ALA A 70 -8.13 -14.16 11.09
CA ALA A 70 -7.51 -12.98 10.47
C ALA A 70 -8.55 -12.08 9.77
N LEU A 71 -8.33 -10.78 9.81
CA LEU A 71 -9.10 -9.79 9.07
C LEU A 71 -8.16 -9.00 8.15
N GLU A 72 -8.38 -9.09 6.86
CA GLU A 72 -7.65 -8.31 5.87
C GLU A 72 -8.39 -7.00 5.58
N PHE A 73 -7.71 -5.89 5.77
CA PHE A 73 -8.20 -4.58 5.36
C PHE A 73 -7.85 -4.33 3.89
N ALA A 74 -8.83 -3.88 3.09
CA ALA A 74 -8.73 -3.74 1.63
C ALA A 74 -8.25 -5.05 0.98
N ILE A 75 -9.02 -6.11 1.17
CA ILE A 75 -8.67 -7.47 0.72
C ILE A 75 -8.52 -7.58 -0.81
N GLY A 76 -9.09 -6.65 -1.58
CA GLY A 76 -8.97 -6.60 -3.03
C GLY A 76 -9.53 -7.86 -3.71
N THR A 77 -8.73 -8.42 -4.61
CA THR A 77 -9.04 -9.66 -5.32
C THR A 77 -8.76 -10.93 -4.49
N GLY A 78 -8.36 -10.77 -3.23
CA GLY A 78 -8.02 -11.89 -2.34
C GLY A 78 -6.62 -12.46 -2.55
N ARG A 79 -5.70 -11.70 -3.12
CA ARG A 79 -4.34 -12.15 -3.44
C ARG A 79 -3.63 -12.80 -2.24
N VAL A 80 -3.80 -12.25 -1.04
CA VAL A 80 -3.23 -12.80 0.20
C VAL A 80 -4.27 -13.56 1.00
N GLY A 81 -5.50 -13.07 1.10
CA GLY A 81 -6.56 -13.68 1.92
C GLY A 81 -6.95 -15.09 1.47
N VAL A 82 -7.00 -15.34 0.16
CA VAL A 82 -7.33 -16.69 -0.35
C VAL A 82 -6.25 -17.71 0.02
N PRO A 83 -4.95 -17.53 -0.30
CA PRO A 83 -3.93 -18.49 0.09
C PRO A 83 -3.72 -18.59 1.62
N LEU A 84 -3.94 -17.51 2.38
CA LEU A 84 -3.89 -17.57 3.84
C LEU A 84 -5.02 -18.47 4.40
N ARG A 85 -6.23 -18.37 3.81
CA ARG A 85 -7.34 -19.27 4.13
C ARG A 85 -7.02 -20.73 3.77
N GLU A 86 -6.41 -20.96 2.59
CA GLU A 86 -5.97 -22.31 2.17
C GLU A 86 -4.91 -22.90 3.11
N ARG A 87 -4.16 -22.04 3.82
CA ARG A 87 -3.22 -22.44 4.88
C ARG A 87 -3.93 -22.81 6.20
N GLY A 88 -5.26 -22.72 6.24
CA GLY A 88 -6.08 -23.10 7.39
C GLY A 88 -6.43 -21.95 8.35
N VAL A 89 -6.05 -20.71 8.07
CA VAL A 89 -6.45 -19.55 8.88
C VAL A 89 -7.83 -19.07 8.42
N PRO A 90 -8.85 -18.98 9.29
CA PRO A 90 -10.12 -18.38 8.92
C PRO A 90 -9.93 -16.87 8.64
N VAL A 91 -10.25 -16.44 7.42
CA VAL A 91 -10.06 -15.06 6.96
C VAL A 91 -11.40 -14.40 6.69
N ALA A 92 -11.53 -13.12 7.09
CA ALA A 92 -12.57 -12.21 6.64
C ALA A 92 -11.90 -10.97 6.01
N GLY A 93 -12.64 -10.19 5.22
CA GLY A 93 -12.11 -8.99 4.56
C GLY A 93 -13.02 -7.77 4.65
N ILE A 94 -12.41 -6.59 4.53
CA ILE A 94 -13.09 -5.34 4.19
C ILE A 94 -12.57 -4.92 2.82
N GLU A 95 -13.47 -4.52 1.91
CA GLU A 95 -13.11 -4.02 0.58
C GLU A 95 -13.98 -2.84 0.19
N LEU A 96 -13.37 -1.78 -0.35
CA LEU A 96 -14.10 -0.60 -0.79
C LEU A 96 -14.67 -0.75 -2.19
N SER A 97 -13.95 -1.44 -3.09
CA SER A 97 -14.31 -1.62 -4.49
C SER A 97 -15.18 -2.86 -4.70
N GLU A 98 -16.42 -2.66 -5.14
CA GLU A 98 -17.31 -3.76 -5.55
C GLU A 98 -16.69 -4.59 -6.70
N HIS A 99 -15.91 -3.97 -7.58
CA HIS A 99 -15.26 -4.64 -8.71
C HIS A 99 -14.14 -5.58 -8.24
N MET A 100 -13.32 -5.14 -7.27
CA MET A 100 -12.29 -5.99 -6.65
C MET A 100 -12.93 -7.17 -5.92
N ALA A 101 -13.96 -6.92 -5.12
CA ALA A 101 -14.72 -7.95 -4.44
C ALA A 101 -15.37 -8.94 -5.41
N ALA A 102 -15.88 -8.48 -6.56
CA ALA A 102 -16.44 -9.36 -7.60
C ALA A 102 -15.38 -10.30 -8.21
N VAL A 103 -14.14 -9.83 -8.39
CA VAL A 103 -13.02 -10.69 -8.82
C VAL A 103 -12.70 -11.73 -7.75
N LEU A 104 -12.67 -11.33 -6.46
CA LEU A 104 -12.45 -12.24 -5.35
C LEU A 104 -13.54 -13.34 -5.30
N ARG A 105 -14.80 -12.99 -5.54
CA ARG A 105 -15.93 -13.94 -5.54
C ARG A 105 -15.80 -15.05 -6.60
N ARG A 106 -14.99 -14.88 -7.62
CA ARG A 106 -14.66 -15.95 -8.58
C ARG A 106 -13.67 -17.00 -8.02
N LYS A 107 -12.96 -16.65 -6.93
CA LYS A 107 -11.93 -17.48 -6.28
C LYS A 107 -12.40 -18.10 -4.97
N ALA A 108 -13.26 -17.41 -4.24
CA ALA A 108 -13.78 -17.84 -2.94
C ALA A 108 -15.21 -17.32 -2.76
N ASP A 109 -16.11 -18.21 -2.25
CA ASP A 109 -17.47 -17.84 -1.93
C ASP A 109 -17.57 -17.06 -0.60
N GLU A 110 -18.75 -16.44 -0.34
CA GLU A 110 -19.00 -15.64 0.85
C GLU A 110 -18.95 -16.45 2.15
N ASP A 111 -19.39 -17.70 2.11
CA ASP A 111 -19.43 -18.57 3.30
C ASP A 111 -18.02 -18.94 3.76
N THR A 112 -17.09 -19.06 2.81
CA THR A 112 -15.71 -19.48 3.07
C THR A 112 -14.75 -18.32 3.32
N LEU A 113 -15.01 -17.15 2.73
CA LEU A 113 -14.23 -15.93 2.92
C LEU A 113 -15.17 -14.72 2.90
N PRO A 114 -15.83 -14.39 4.04
CA PRO A 114 -16.76 -13.28 4.12
C PRO A 114 -16.05 -11.93 3.91
N VAL A 115 -16.66 -11.04 3.10
CA VAL A 115 -16.16 -9.69 2.84
C VAL A 115 -17.26 -8.68 3.05
N VAL A 116 -16.98 -7.65 3.84
CA VAL A 116 -17.87 -6.51 4.04
C VAL A 116 -17.41 -5.37 3.12
N LEU A 117 -18.34 -4.89 2.27
CA LEU A 117 -18.06 -3.71 1.45
C LEU A 117 -18.04 -2.47 2.33
N GLY A 118 -16.95 -1.70 2.24
CA GLY A 118 -16.78 -0.46 2.99
C GLY A 118 -15.33 -0.01 3.15
N ASP A 119 -15.19 1.12 3.84
CA ASP A 119 -13.90 1.76 4.10
C ASP A 119 -13.17 1.08 5.27
N MET A 120 -11.90 0.70 5.07
CA MET A 120 -11.06 0.06 6.09
C MET A 120 -10.84 0.92 7.35
N ALA A 121 -10.97 2.23 7.26
CA ALA A 121 -10.85 3.12 8.41
C ALA A 121 -12.07 3.07 9.35
N THR A 122 -13.26 2.76 8.82
CA THR A 122 -14.52 2.94 9.57
C THR A 122 -15.41 1.71 9.64
N THR A 123 -15.32 0.81 8.66
CA THR A 123 -16.20 -0.37 8.57
C THR A 123 -15.91 -1.37 9.68
N VAL A 124 -16.98 -1.87 10.31
CA VAL A 124 -16.90 -2.85 11.39
C VAL A 124 -17.36 -4.21 10.91
N VAL A 125 -16.52 -5.22 11.10
CA VAL A 125 -16.81 -6.63 10.82
C VAL A 125 -17.12 -7.34 12.15
N PRO A 126 -18.20 -8.13 12.26
CA PRO A 126 -18.55 -8.83 13.49
C PRO A 126 -17.50 -9.87 13.91
N GLY A 127 -17.24 -9.94 15.21
CA GLY A 127 -16.34 -10.90 15.84
C GLY A 127 -15.01 -10.29 16.28
N GLU A 128 -14.19 -11.12 16.89
CA GLU A 128 -12.85 -10.77 17.34
C GLU A 128 -11.79 -11.51 16.51
N PHE A 129 -10.67 -10.84 16.27
CA PHE A 129 -9.59 -11.36 15.44
C PHE A 129 -8.28 -11.42 16.23
N SER A 130 -7.48 -12.45 15.97
CA SER A 130 -6.10 -12.52 16.48
C SER A 130 -5.14 -11.71 15.64
N LEU A 131 -5.49 -11.49 14.37
CA LEU A 131 -4.69 -10.78 13.39
C LEU A 131 -5.59 -9.83 12.58
N VAL A 132 -5.17 -8.57 12.44
CA VAL A 132 -5.65 -7.62 11.43
C VAL A 132 -4.45 -7.23 10.60
N TYR A 133 -4.57 -7.16 9.27
CA TYR A 133 -3.42 -6.82 8.44
C TYR A 133 -3.77 -6.00 7.20
N LEU A 134 -2.78 -5.26 6.74
CA LEU A 134 -2.72 -4.48 5.52
C LEU A 134 -1.43 -4.80 4.79
N VAL A 135 -1.49 -5.12 3.53
CA VAL A 135 -0.32 -5.43 2.70
C VAL A 135 -0.14 -4.40 1.59
N TYR A 136 1.06 -4.35 1.02
CA TYR A 136 1.39 -3.61 -0.19
C TYR A 136 0.98 -2.13 -0.18
N ASN A 137 1.50 -1.37 0.77
CA ASN A 137 1.30 0.09 0.87
C ASN A 137 -0.15 0.56 1.01
N THR A 138 -1.11 -0.31 1.25
CA THR A 138 -2.54 -0.01 1.20
C THR A 138 -2.97 1.13 2.13
N ILE A 139 -2.32 1.29 3.30
CA ILE A 139 -2.62 2.40 4.21
C ILE A 139 -2.41 3.78 3.57
N SER A 140 -1.55 3.87 2.55
CA SER A 140 -1.28 5.11 1.82
C SER A 140 -2.47 5.59 0.98
N ASN A 141 -3.47 4.77 0.75
CA ASN A 141 -4.73 5.14 0.09
C ASN A 141 -5.63 6.02 0.98
N LEU A 142 -5.39 6.04 2.28
CA LEU A 142 -5.98 6.99 3.22
C LEU A 142 -5.17 8.29 3.17
N LEU A 143 -5.77 9.35 2.62
CA LEU A 143 -5.05 10.55 2.19
C LEU A 143 -4.82 11.57 3.31
N THR A 144 -5.41 11.37 4.47
CA THR A 144 -5.24 12.25 5.62
C THR A 144 -4.63 11.49 6.81
N GLN A 145 -3.97 12.23 7.71
CA GLN A 145 -3.44 11.67 8.94
C GLN A 145 -4.56 11.10 9.82
N ASP A 146 -5.70 11.80 9.89
CA ASP A 146 -6.85 11.39 10.69
C ASP A 146 -7.44 10.06 10.19
N GLU A 147 -7.59 9.88 8.87
CA GLU A 147 -8.04 8.61 8.29
C GLU A 147 -7.09 7.46 8.62
N GLN A 148 -5.77 7.69 8.56
CA GLN A 148 -4.78 6.68 8.92
C GLN A 148 -4.85 6.35 10.42
N VAL A 149 -5.04 7.34 11.30
CA VAL A 149 -5.26 7.11 12.74
C VAL A 149 -6.54 6.32 12.98
N GLU A 150 -7.65 6.63 12.27
CA GLU A 150 -8.91 5.88 12.37
C GLU A 150 -8.75 4.43 11.89
N CYS A 151 -7.93 4.17 10.88
CA CYS A 151 -7.59 2.82 10.45
C CYS A 151 -6.92 2.02 11.57
N PHE A 152 -5.94 2.62 12.28
CA PHE A 152 -5.33 1.99 13.45
C PHE A 152 -6.33 1.74 14.58
N ARG A 153 -7.23 2.69 14.84
CA ARG A 153 -8.32 2.53 15.83
C ARG A 153 -9.28 1.42 15.44
N ASN A 154 -9.62 1.35 14.14
CA ASN A 154 -10.46 0.31 13.62
C ASN A 154 -9.81 -1.07 13.75
N ALA A 155 -8.52 -1.20 13.44
CA ALA A 155 -7.77 -2.44 13.67
C ALA A 155 -7.77 -2.84 15.15
N ALA A 156 -7.49 -1.89 16.05
CA ALA A 156 -7.51 -2.15 17.49
C ALA A 156 -8.90 -2.57 18.00
N ARG A 157 -9.99 -2.05 17.40
CA ARG A 157 -11.37 -2.41 17.73
C ARG A 157 -11.67 -3.88 17.39
N HIS A 158 -11.17 -4.36 16.27
CA HIS A 158 -11.38 -5.75 15.82
C HIS A 158 -10.48 -6.76 16.53
N LEU A 159 -9.34 -6.32 17.05
CA LEU A 159 -8.39 -7.22 17.71
C LEU A 159 -8.86 -7.64 19.10
N ARG A 160 -8.76 -8.95 19.39
CA ARG A 160 -8.82 -9.46 20.77
C ARG A 160 -7.62 -8.97 21.59
N PRO A 161 -7.67 -8.98 22.93
CA PRO A 161 -6.48 -8.80 23.75
C PRO A 161 -5.36 -9.76 23.34
N GLY A 162 -4.14 -9.25 23.21
CA GLY A 162 -2.99 -10.01 22.69
C GLY A 162 -2.93 -10.17 21.16
N GLY A 163 -3.96 -9.73 20.43
CA GLY A 163 -3.99 -9.76 18.96
C GLY A 163 -3.02 -8.76 18.33
N ARG A 164 -2.76 -8.91 17.03
CA ARG A 164 -1.71 -8.19 16.30
C ARG A 164 -2.27 -7.45 15.10
N PHE A 165 -1.77 -6.23 14.89
CA PHE A 165 -1.98 -5.47 13.67
C PHE A 165 -0.68 -5.44 12.86
N VAL A 166 -0.76 -5.77 11.56
CA VAL A 166 0.39 -5.87 10.66
C VAL A 166 0.22 -4.94 9.47
N ILE A 167 1.26 -4.17 9.16
CA ILE A 167 1.30 -3.34 7.95
C ILE A 167 2.61 -3.58 7.21
N GLU A 168 2.52 -3.80 5.89
CA GLU A 168 3.63 -3.66 4.95
C GLU A 168 3.58 -2.28 4.31
N LEU A 169 4.68 -1.53 4.38
CA LEU A 169 4.75 -0.18 3.83
C LEU A 169 6.17 0.15 3.35
N GLY A 170 6.26 0.87 2.24
CA GLY A 170 7.50 1.47 1.76
C GLY A 170 7.97 2.59 2.69
N VAL A 171 9.28 2.71 2.86
CA VAL A 171 9.90 3.87 3.50
C VAL A 171 9.87 5.04 2.50
N PRO A 172 9.42 6.24 2.91
CA PRO A 172 9.34 7.37 1.99
C PRO A 172 10.67 7.64 1.26
N PRO A 173 10.67 7.78 -0.07
CA PRO A 173 11.89 7.83 -0.89
C PRO A 173 12.62 9.19 -0.82
N LEU A 174 12.34 10.01 0.19
CA LEU A 174 12.88 11.37 0.32
C LEU A 174 14.41 11.43 0.36
N ARG A 175 15.06 10.35 0.81
CA ARG A 175 16.54 10.24 0.81
C ARG A 175 17.14 10.24 -0.60
N PHE A 176 16.33 9.93 -1.63
CA PHE A 176 16.77 9.90 -3.03
C PHE A 176 16.47 11.21 -3.77
N LEU A 177 15.82 12.19 -3.11
CA LEU A 177 15.54 13.49 -3.67
C LEU A 177 16.75 14.43 -3.53
N PRO A 178 17.41 14.82 -4.63
CA PRO A 178 18.37 15.91 -4.59
C PRO A 178 17.71 17.23 -4.14
N PRO A 179 18.47 18.15 -3.52
CA PRO A 179 17.93 19.45 -3.12
C PRO A 179 17.26 20.19 -4.28
N GLY A 180 16.03 20.67 -4.06
CA GLY A 180 15.24 21.41 -5.04
C GLY A 180 14.49 20.53 -6.06
N GLN A 181 14.57 19.21 -5.96
CA GLN A 181 13.75 18.29 -6.74
C GLN A 181 12.55 17.79 -5.93
N VAL A 182 11.46 17.48 -6.65
CA VAL A 182 10.20 16.99 -6.07
C VAL A 182 9.72 15.70 -6.74
N ALA A 183 10.52 15.12 -7.66
CA ALA A 183 10.14 13.94 -8.42
C ALA A 183 11.21 12.85 -8.34
N VAL A 184 10.77 11.60 -8.15
CA VAL A 184 11.61 10.39 -8.12
C VAL A 184 11.08 9.40 -9.14
N PRO A 185 11.87 8.98 -10.15
CA PRO A 185 11.46 7.89 -11.03
C PRO A 185 11.48 6.56 -10.26
N PHE A 186 10.48 5.71 -10.51
CA PHE A 186 10.42 4.36 -9.95
C PHE A 186 10.42 3.27 -11.04
N ASP A 187 10.06 3.62 -12.28
CA ASP A 187 10.17 2.71 -13.42
C ASP A 187 10.53 3.49 -14.69
N VAL A 188 11.49 2.97 -15.44
CA VAL A 188 11.90 3.51 -16.74
C VAL A 188 12.15 2.32 -17.66
N SER A 189 11.11 1.89 -18.37
CA SER A 189 11.17 0.81 -19.35
C SER A 189 10.61 1.25 -20.70
N GLU A 190 10.75 0.41 -21.74
CA GLU A 190 10.17 0.70 -23.06
C GLU A 190 8.63 0.77 -23.05
N ARG A 191 8.00 0.08 -22.11
CA ARG A 191 6.55 -0.03 -22.03
C ARG A 191 5.91 0.87 -20.98
N HIS A 192 6.68 1.26 -19.94
CA HIS A 192 6.16 2.01 -18.83
C HIS A 192 7.19 3.03 -18.33
N LEU A 193 6.71 4.27 -18.14
CA LEU A 193 7.46 5.32 -17.46
C LEU A 193 6.67 5.69 -16.21
N GLY A 194 7.30 5.56 -15.06
CA GLY A 194 6.70 5.87 -13.77
C GLY A 194 7.57 6.78 -12.94
N PHE A 195 6.97 7.79 -12.32
CA PHE A 195 7.65 8.65 -11.35
C PHE A 195 6.66 9.18 -10.32
N ASP A 196 7.15 9.33 -9.10
CA ASP A 196 6.44 9.96 -8.01
C ASP A 196 6.77 11.43 -7.92
N THR A 197 5.77 12.28 -7.70
CA THR A 197 5.95 13.65 -7.24
C THR A 197 5.54 13.75 -5.78
N LEU A 198 6.35 14.48 -4.97
CA LEU A 198 6.17 14.52 -3.52
C LEU A 198 5.91 15.95 -3.04
N ASP A 199 4.89 16.06 -2.17
CA ASP A 199 4.67 17.20 -1.30
C ASP A 199 5.12 16.80 0.11
N THR A 200 6.23 17.38 0.56
CA THR A 200 6.82 17.03 1.84
C THR A 200 6.17 17.72 3.05
N VAL A 201 5.33 18.71 2.81
CA VAL A 201 4.57 19.42 3.85
C VAL A 201 3.29 18.65 4.17
N GLU A 202 2.54 18.31 3.13
CA GLU A 202 1.28 17.56 3.25
C GLU A 202 1.51 16.04 3.36
N GLN A 203 2.76 15.57 3.18
CA GLN A 203 3.12 14.16 3.10
C GLN A 203 2.35 13.40 2.01
N LEU A 204 2.10 14.08 0.89
CA LEU A 204 1.42 13.48 -0.26
C LEU A 204 2.42 13.06 -1.33
N LEU A 205 2.12 11.95 -1.97
CA LEU A 205 2.82 11.40 -3.10
C LEU A 205 1.81 11.19 -4.22
N VAL A 206 2.16 11.61 -5.43
CA VAL A 206 1.37 11.31 -6.63
C VAL A 206 2.22 10.46 -7.55
N SER A 207 1.80 9.21 -7.74
CA SER A 207 2.41 8.30 -8.70
C SER A 207 1.84 8.57 -10.08
N HIS A 208 2.73 8.88 -11.02
CA HIS A 208 2.40 9.13 -12.43
C HIS A 208 2.83 7.94 -13.26
N HIS A 209 1.90 7.38 -14.01
CA HIS A 209 2.11 6.23 -14.88
C HIS A 209 1.86 6.61 -16.33
N PHE A 210 2.79 6.27 -17.20
CA PHE A 210 2.66 6.40 -18.64
C PHE A 210 2.92 5.03 -19.25
N THR A 211 1.85 4.32 -19.57
CA THR A 211 1.92 2.98 -20.15
C THR A 211 1.75 3.06 -21.66
N ARG A 212 2.67 2.48 -22.42
CA ARG A 212 2.59 2.43 -23.88
C ARG A 212 1.37 1.63 -24.32
N ASP A 213 0.54 2.28 -25.15
CA ASP A 213 -0.68 1.72 -25.66
C ASP A 213 -0.45 1.32 -27.14
N GLY A 214 -0.38 0.02 -27.39
CA GLY A 214 -0.15 -0.52 -28.73
C GLY A 214 1.24 -0.23 -29.33
N GLU A 215 1.35 -0.37 -30.67
CA GLU A 215 2.59 -0.16 -31.43
C GLU A 215 2.71 1.28 -31.99
N ASP A 216 1.67 2.10 -31.88
CA ASP A 216 1.61 3.44 -32.46
C ASP A 216 2.38 4.50 -31.66
N GLY A 217 3.03 4.10 -30.57
CA GLY A 217 3.86 4.99 -29.72
C GLY A 217 3.07 5.91 -28.82
N ARG A 218 1.76 5.74 -28.69
CA ARG A 218 0.94 6.49 -27.73
C ARG A 218 1.14 5.95 -26.32
N TYR A 219 0.93 6.84 -25.35
CA TYR A 219 0.95 6.49 -23.93
C TYR A 219 -0.41 6.77 -23.31
N ARG A 220 -0.92 5.78 -22.60
CA ARG A 220 -2.06 5.97 -21.69
C ARG A 220 -1.49 6.49 -20.38
N ARG A 221 -2.07 7.56 -19.88
CA ARG A 221 -1.67 8.19 -18.63
C ARG A 221 -2.60 7.76 -17.50
N GLY A 222 -2.01 7.40 -16.36
CA GLY A 222 -2.66 7.22 -15.07
C GLY A 222 -1.98 8.05 -14.00
N ALA A 223 -2.71 8.35 -12.92
CA ALA A 223 -2.12 8.93 -11.73
C ALA A 223 -2.92 8.49 -10.50
N SER A 224 -2.21 8.22 -9.40
CA SER A 224 -2.81 7.88 -8.10
C SER A 224 -2.19 8.73 -7.00
N ARG A 225 -3.01 9.09 -6.00
CA ARG A 225 -2.57 9.88 -4.85
C ARG A 225 -2.43 8.97 -3.63
N HIS A 226 -1.37 9.20 -2.88
CA HIS A 226 -1.04 8.42 -1.69
C HIS A 226 -0.53 9.35 -0.59
N ARG A 227 -0.86 9.05 0.66
CA ARG A 227 -0.22 9.69 1.79
C ARG A 227 0.84 8.76 2.35
N TYR A 228 2.10 9.19 2.30
CA TYR A 228 3.18 8.44 2.93
C TYR A 228 3.29 8.75 4.42
N ALA A 229 3.70 7.76 5.20
CA ALA A 229 3.97 7.93 6.63
C ALA A 229 5.33 7.31 6.99
N TRP A 230 6.03 7.93 7.94
CA TRP A 230 7.26 7.38 8.47
C TRP A 230 6.96 6.24 9.46
N PRO A 231 7.87 5.27 9.61
CA PRO A 231 7.70 4.21 10.62
C PRO A 231 7.44 4.74 12.04
N ALA A 232 8.10 5.85 12.42
CA ALA A 232 7.89 6.49 13.72
C ALA A 232 6.50 7.15 13.85
N GLU A 233 5.94 7.66 12.75
CA GLU A 233 4.58 8.21 12.71
C GLU A 233 3.54 7.10 12.86
N LEU A 234 3.73 5.96 12.21
CA LEU A 234 2.88 4.78 12.39
C LEU A 234 2.91 4.29 13.86
N ASP A 235 4.06 4.36 14.53
CA ASP A 235 4.17 4.02 15.95
C ASP A 235 3.37 4.98 16.85
N LEU A 236 3.29 6.27 16.48
CA LEU A 236 2.43 7.23 17.19
C LEU A 236 0.94 6.93 16.95
N MET A 237 0.54 6.61 15.71
CA MET A 237 -0.83 6.19 15.41
C MET A 237 -1.21 4.91 16.18
N ALA A 238 -0.30 3.94 16.24
CA ALA A 238 -0.49 2.73 17.02
C ALA A 238 -0.71 3.03 18.51
N ARG A 239 0.11 3.91 19.11
CA ARG A 239 -0.06 4.34 20.51
C ARG A 239 -1.39 5.04 20.75
N ILE A 240 -1.83 5.91 19.85
CA ILE A 240 -3.14 6.57 19.92
C ILE A 240 -4.27 5.53 19.88
N ALA A 241 -4.12 4.44 19.12
CA ALA A 241 -5.06 3.34 19.05
C ALA A 241 -4.91 2.32 20.20
N GLY A 242 -3.98 2.53 21.15
CA GLY A 242 -3.74 1.61 22.26
C GLY A 242 -2.91 0.38 21.91
N LEU A 243 -2.24 0.38 20.75
CA LEU A 243 -1.35 -0.69 20.31
C LEU A 243 0.11 -0.39 20.65
N ARG A 244 0.95 -1.42 20.72
CA ARG A 244 2.38 -1.30 21.00
C ARG A 244 3.18 -2.05 19.95
N LEU A 245 4.25 -1.43 19.45
CA LEU A 245 5.18 -2.09 18.52
C LEU A 245 5.76 -3.35 19.19
N GLU A 246 5.58 -4.50 18.53
CA GLU A 246 6.16 -5.79 18.94
C GLU A 246 7.46 -6.05 18.16
N ARG A 247 7.42 -5.88 16.83
CA ARG A 247 8.61 -5.98 15.97
C ARG A 247 8.45 -5.22 14.68
N ARG A 248 9.60 -4.93 14.04
CA ARG A 248 9.66 -4.40 12.66
C ARG A 248 10.79 -5.10 11.93
N VAL A 249 10.50 -5.60 10.74
CA VAL A 249 11.43 -6.29 9.84
C VAL A 249 11.41 -5.63 8.47
N ALA A 250 12.42 -5.86 7.63
CA ALA A 250 12.54 -5.25 6.32
C ALA A 250 11.57 -5.87 5.29
N ASP A 251 11.28 -7.15 5.44
CA ASP A 251 10.45 -7.93 4.53
C ASP A 251 9.75 -9.10 5.25
N TRP A 252 9.05 -9.91 4.47
CA TRP A 252 8.30 -11.05 4.96
C TRP A 252 9.18 -12.25 5.39
N ASP A 253 10.44 -12.29 4.96
CA ASP A 253 11.44 -13.30 5.41
C ASP A 253 12.03 -12.96 6.77
N GLY A 254 11.68 -11.80 7.32
CA GLY A 254 12.10 -11.39 8.64
C GLY A 254 13.50 -10.77 8.69
N ALA A 255 14.03 -10.31 7.57
CA ALA A 255 15.31 -9.61 7.52
C ALA A 255 15.32 -8.38 8.43
N PRO A 256 16.47 -8.03 9.06
CA PRO A 256 16.55 -6.87 9.95
C PRO A 256 16.20 -5.57 9.24
N PHE A 257 15.30 -4.77 9.85
CA PHE A 257 15.00 -3.42 9.38
C PHE A 257 16.13 -2.47 9.75
N THR A 258 16.71 -1.82 8.76
CA THR A 258 17.86 -0.89 8.90
C THR A 258 17.56 0.45 8.22
N GLN A 259 18.45 1.42 8.36
CA GLN A 259 18.35 2.71 7.68
C GLN A 259 18.32 2.58 6.14
N ASP A 260 18.83 1.50 5.58
CA ASP A 260 18.89 1.28 4.12
C ASP A 260 17.69 0.49 3.59
N SER A 261 16.84 -0.02 4.47
CA SER A 261 15.65 -0.79 4.06
C SER A 261 14.67 0.10 3.29
N PRO A 262 14.23 -0.31 2.08
CA PRO A 262 13.29 0.48 1.26
C PRO A 262 11.83 0.30 1.70
N LYS A 263 11.54 -0.76 2.43
CA LYS A 263 10.22 -1.10 2.96
C LYS A 263 10.34 -1.76 4.31
N HIS A 264 9.22 -1.95 4.99
CA HIS A 264 9.15 -2.65 6.26
C HIS A 264 7.83 -3.39 6.43
N VAL A 265 7.86 -4.44 7.24
CA VAL A 265 6.70 -5.09 7.83
C VAL A 265 6.73 -4.80 9.32
N SER A 266 5.72 -4.09 9.80
CA SER A 266 5.60 -3.72 11.20
C SER A 266 4.46 -4.45 11.86
N VAL A 267 4.70 -4.96 13.05
CA VAL A 267 3.75 -5.70 13.86
C VAL A 267 3.53 -4.97 15.17
N TRP A 268 2.30 -4.54 15.43
CA TRP A 268 1.89 -3.97 16.70
C TRP A 268 0.93 -4.91 17.41
N ARG A 269 1.05 -4.99 18.72
CA ARG A 269 0.24 -5.85 19.57
C ARG A 269 -0.75 -5.04 20.40
N LYS A 270 -2.00 -5.52 20.49
CA LYS A 270 -2.96 -5.04 21.48
C LYS A 270 -2.59 -5.61 22.85
N PRO A 271 -2.38 -4.80 23.88
CA PRO A 271 -2.14 -5.29 25.24
C PRO A 271 -3.25 -6.23 25.72
N SER A 272 -2.87 -7.14 26.62
CA SER A 272 -3.81 -8.07 27.28
C SER A 272 -4.67 -7.36 28.31
#